data_f08b114dd1fdd86eedfe727f756b39f2
#
_entry.id   f08b114dd1fdd86eedfe727f756b39f2
#
_cell.length_a   1.000
_cell.length_b   1.000
_cell.length_c   1.000
_cell.angle_alpha   90.00
_cell.angle_beta   90.00
_cell.angle_gamma   90.00
#
_symmetry.space_group_name_H-M   'P 1'
#
loop_
_entity.id
_entity.type
_entity.pdbx_description
1 polymer ?
#
loop_
_entity_poly.entity_id
_entity_poly.type
_entity_poly.pdbx_seq_one_letter_code
_entity_poly.pdbx_strand_id
1 'polypeptide(L)'
;MKKVKILLTLFVVAFAALTSYAQEVLAPKPPKYPDGVYTKENTRTRRAIPYTHLREADVMWSKRVWRVIDLREKINHPLYYPDQIILDRKSLFDVIKDAALKDGTITCFDQPGIDDEFRYEMTKSEIDKLLVSWDSTATAEDPNNPGTYISAPVKNEIASISVWKYWVKEDWFFDKQRSVLDVRIIGLCPLVEKKTETGESTGADKALFWVYFPECRPVFANQEVYMRHNDAERRTFEDIFWKRMFSSYVRKESNVYNRSIVEYKTGLDALLESERIKNDVFVYEHDLFHF
;
A
#
# COMPACT_ATOMS: atom_id res chain seq x y z
N MET A 1 33.13 -45.92 11.71
CA MET A 1 32.26 -45.06 12.53
C MET A 1 32.89 -43.70 12.88
N LYS A 2 34.15 -43.58 13.30
CA LYS A 2 34.79 -42.28 13.63
C LYS A 2 34.83 -41.30 12.44
N LYS A 3 35.21 -41.77 11.22
CA LYS A 3 35.29 -40.92 10.01
C LYS A 3 33.94 -40.37 9.57
N VAL A 4 32.82 -41.11 9.73
CA VAL A 4 31.48 -40.65 9.40
C VAL A 4 30.98 -39.57 10.37
N LYS A 5 31.33 -39.70 11.66
CA LYS A 5 31.00 -38.66 12.67
C LYS A 5 31.72 -37.34 12.40
N ILE A 6 33.01 -37.41 12.03
CA ILE A 6 33.83 -36.24 11.66
C ILE A 6 33.26 -35.57 10.42
N LEU A 7 32.84 -36.33 9.39
CA LEU A 7 32.24 -35.78 8.18
C LEU A 7 30.90 -35.08 8.47
N LEU A 8 30.07 -35.68 9.35
CA LEU A 8 28.77 -35.11 9.75
C LEU A 8 28.93 -33.81 10.55
N THR A 9 29.94 -33.76 11.46
CA THR A 9 30.20 -32.52 12.23
C THR A 9 30.76 -31.42 11.33
N LEU A 10 31.58 -31.73 10.33
CA LEU A 10 32.08 -30.78 9.35
C LEU A 10 30.94 -30.20 8.47
N PHE A 11 29.98 -31.06 8.11
CA PHE A 11 28.81 -30.65 7.34
C PHE A 11 27.88 -29.71 8.14
N VAL A 12 27.65 -30.00 9.42
CA VAL A 12 26.86 -29.15 10.33
C VAL A 12 27.51 -27.79 10.54
N VAL A 13 28.84 -27.74 10.73
CA VAL A 13 29.59 -26.49 10.89
C VAL A 13 29.57 -25.66 9.61
N ALA A 14 29.72 -26.30 8.43
CA ALA A 14 29.64 -25.62 7.14
C ALA A 14 28.22 -25.07 6.89
N PHE A 15 27.17 -25.80 7.26
CA PHE A 15 25.78 -25.33 7.13
C PHE A 15 25.47 -24.16 8.09
N ALA A 16 25.99 -24.18 9.32
CA ALA A 16 25.85 -23.08 10.26
C ALA A 16 26.60 -21.81 9.80
N ALA A 17 27.76 -21.97 9.12
CA ALA A 17 28.47 -20.83 8.53
C ALA A 17 27.71 -20.19 7.35
N LEU A 18 27.05 -21.00 6.52
CA LEU A 18 26.23 -20.50 5.40
C LEU A 18 25.01 -19.69 5.90
N THR A 19 24.38 -20.08 7.00
CA THR A 19 23.26 -19.32 7.57
C THR A 19 23.70 -17.98 8.18
N SER A 20 24.92 -17.86 8.68
CA SER A 20 25.47 -16.61 9.16
C SER A 20 25.75 -15.61 8.05
N TYR A 21 26.21 -16.06 6.90
CA TYR A 21 26.39 -15.18 5.71
C TYR A 21 25.07 -14.68 5.13
N ALA A 22 23.99 -15.48 5.18
CA ALA A 22 22.69 -15.08 4.66
C ALA A 22 22.04 -13.94 5.47
N GLN A 23 22.32 -13.85 6.77
CA GLN A 23 21.84 -12.76 7.61
C GLN A 23 22.59 -11.43 7.37
N GLU A 24 23.87 -11.50 6.98
CA GLU A 24 24.67 -10.29 6.75
C GLU A 24 24.36 -9.62 5.40
N VAL A 25 23.86 -10.38 4.43
CA VAL A 25 23.48 -9.85 3.10
C VAL A 25 22.15 -9.07 3.14
N LEU A 26 21.26 -9.39 4.09
CA LEU A 26 19.93 -8.77 4.21
C LEU A 26 19.91 -7.50 5.08
N ALA A 27 20.93 -7.30 5.91
CA ALA A 27 21.05 -6.07 6.70
C ALA A 27 21.90 -5.04 5.91
N PRO A 28 21.34 -3.91 5.47
CA PRO A 28 22.14 -2.87 4.85
C PRO A 28 23.20 -2.42 5.86
N LYS A 29 24.46 -2.38 5.40
CA LYS A 29 25.58 -1.96 6.22
C LYS A 29 25.29 -0.55 6.76
N PRO A 30 25.47 -0.32 8.06
CA PRO A 30 25.32 1.03 8.63
C PRO A 30 26.26 1.98 7.87
N PRO A 31 25.82 3.21 7.59
CA PRO A 31 26.66 4.19 6.93
C PRO A 31 27.92 4.44 7.76
N LYS A 32 29.07 4.63 7.11
CA LYS A 32 30.35 4.89 7.77
C LYS A 32 30.31 6.09 8.72
N TYR A 33 29.47 7.07 8.36
CA TYR A 33 29.19 8.24 9.18
C TYR A 33 27.68 8.31 9.40
N PRO A 34 27.17 8.01 10.59
CA PRO A 34 25.75 8.11 10.88
C PRO A 34 25.30 9.57 10.84
N ASP A 35 24.25 9.85 10.09
CA ASP A 35 23.59 11.15 10.09
C ASP A 35 22.62 11.21 11.28
N GLY A 36 23.16 11.46 12.47
CA GLY A 36 22.38 11.52 13.69
C GLY A 36 23.12 11.03 14.93
N VAL A 37 22.53 11.26 16.08
CA VAL A 37 23.10 10.90 17.43
C VAL A 37 23.08 9.38 17.64
N TYR A 38 22.24 8.64 16.92
CA TYR A 38 22.10 7.19 17.04
C TYR A 38 21.74 6.55 15.69
N THR A 39 22.10 5.27 15.55
CA THR A 39 21.71 4.46 14.39
C THR A 39 20.35 3.79 14.65
N LYS A 40 19.49 3.80 13.65
CA LYS A 40 18.16 3.19 13.73
C LYS A 40 18.26 1.70 13.38
N GLU A 41 18.20 0.83 14.38
CA GLU A 41 18.36 -0.61 14.20
C GLU A 41 17.04 -1.39 14.22
N ASN A 42 16.05 -0.93 15.00
CA ASN A 42 14.90 -1.76 15.38
C ASN A 42 13.72 -1.75 14.41
N THR A 43 13.67 -0.88 13.41
CA THR A 43 12.52 -0.79 12.49
C THR A 43 12.46 -1.92 11.49
N ARG A 44 13.61 -2.36 11.01
CA ARG A 44 13.71 -3.38 9.95
C ARG A 44 13.39 -4.80 10.43
N THR A 45 13.27 -5.02 11.73
CA THR A 45 12.95 -6.31 12.33
C THR A 45 11.52 -6.40 12.85
N ARG A 46 10.71 -5.35 12.68
CA ARG A 46 9.31 -5.35 13.12
C ARG A 46 8.49 -6.34 12.31
N ARG A 47 7.66 -7.10 13.00
CA ARG A 47 6.70 -8.01 12.39
C ARG A 47 5.29 -7.43 12.53
N ALA A 48 4.49 -7.59 11.48
CA ALA A 48 3.08 -7.26 11.54
C ALA A 48 2.38 -8.11 12.62
N ILE A 49 1.49 -7.50 13.40
CA ILE A 49 0.69 -8.22 14.40
C ILE A 49 -0.25 -9.17 13.66
N PRO A 50 -0.22 -10.47 13.89
CA PRO A 50 -1.09 -11.41 13.19
C PRO A 50 -2.56 -11.12 13.52
N TYR A 51 -3.41 -11.26 12.51
CA TYR A 51 -4.86 -11.23 12.74
C TYR A 51 -5.29 -12.39 13.62
N THR A 52 -6.25 -12.14 14.50
CA THR A 52 -6.90 -13.22 15.25
C THR A 52 -7.60 -14.18 14.30
N HIS A 53 -7.54 -15.47 14.61
CA HIS A 53 -8.25 -16.47 13.82
C HIS A 53 -9.75 -16.24 13.94
N LEU A 54 -10.43 -16.19 12.81
CA LEU A 54 -11.87 -16.00 12.72
C LEU A 54 -12.47 -17.16 11.93
N ARG A 55 -13.43 -17.87 12.53
CA ARG A 55 -14.20 -18.91 11.84
C ARG A 55 -15.45 -18.29 11.24
N GLU A 56 -15.92 -18.83 10.14
CA GLU A 56 -17.17 -18.40 9.51
C GLU A 56 -18.37 -18.44 10.47
N ALA A 57 -18.43 -19.48 11.31
CA ALA A 57 -19.49 -19.66 12.31
C ALA A 57 -19.47 -18.60 13.44
N ASP A 58 -18.36 -17.91 13.64
CA ASP A 58 -18.19 -16.86 14.64
C ASP A 58 -18.56 -15.47 14.10
N VAL A 59 -18.72 -15.32 12.79
CA VAL A 59 -19.15 -14.08 12.13
C VAL A 59 -20.67 -14.00 12.17
N MET A 60 -21.19 -13.18 13.06
CA MET A 60 -22.64 -12.98 13.18
C MET A 60 -23.16 -11.95 12.17
N TRP A 61 -22.35 -10.95 11.87
CA TRP A 61 -22.66 -9.88 10.94
C TRP A 61 -21.41 -9.45 10.20
N SER A 62 -21.53 -9.16 8.93
CA SER A 62 -20.45 -8.58 8.13
C SER A 62 -20.97 -7.65 7.06
N LYS A 63 -20.21 -6.60 6.78
CA LYS A 63 -20.51 -5.63 5.73
C LYS A 63 -19.23 -5.19 5.04
N ARG A 64 -19.22 -5.27 3.73
CA ARG A 64 -18.10 -4.79 2.91
C ARG A 64 -18.30 -3.34 2.53
N VAL A 65 -17.26 -2.54 2.73
CA VAL A 65 -17.25 -1.11 2.48
C VAL A 65 -16.00 -0.73 1.69
N TRP A 66 -16.16 0.09 0.67
CA TRP A 66 -15.07 0.71 -0.07
C TRP A 66 -14.95 2.16 0.34
N ARG A 67 -13.77 2.52 0.81
CA ARG A 67 -13.46 3.88 1.27
C ARG A 67 -12.44 4.53 0.35
N VAL A 68 -12.41 5.85 0.39
CA VAL A 68 -11.41 6.65 -0.30
C VAL A 68 -10.61 7.43 0.73
N ILE A 69 -9.30 7.28 0.69
CA ILE A 69 -8.35 8.11 1.43
C ILE A 69 -7.87 9.20 0.47
N ASP A 70 -8.17 10.45 0.77
CA ASP A 70 -7.68 11.61 0.01
C ASP A 70 -6.36 12.10 0.63
N LEU A 71 -5.26 12.05 -0.13
CA LEU A 71 -3.93 12.43 0.35
C LEU A 71 -3.72 13.94 0.48
N ARG A 72 -4.65 14.75 -0.04
CA ARG A 72 -4.65 16.21 0.15
C ARG A 72 -5.04 16.62 1.57
N GLU A 73 -5.70 15.73 2.29
CA GLU A 73 -6.03 15.97 3.69
C GLU A 73 -4.76 15.90 4.56
N LYS A 74 -4.60 16.88 5.44
CA LYS A 74 -3.39 17.03 6.28
C LYS A 74 -3.09 15.81 7.16
N ILE A 75 -4.13 15.09 7.62
CA ILE A 75 -3.96 13.88 8.42
C ILE A 75 -3.36 12.73 7.59
N ASN A 76 -3.59 12.72 6.28
CA ASN A 76 -3.14 11.68 5.35
C ASN A 76 -1.77 12.00 4.73
N HIS A 77 -1.19 13.19 4.95
CA HIS A 77 0.12 13.57 4.44
C HIS A 77 1.24 12.56 4.76
N PRO A 78 1.26 11.86 5.89
CA PRO A 78 2.26 10.82 6.16
C PRO A 78 2.27 9.66 5.15
N LEU A 79 1.16 9.43 4.44
CA LEU A 79 1.05 8.42 3.38
C LEU A 79 1.57 8.93 2.03
N TYR A 80 1.55 10.27 1.84
CA TYR A 80 1.92 10.94 0.60
C TYR A 80 3.40 11.30 0.54
N TYR A 81 3.91 11.94 1.59
CA TYR A 81 5.29 12.42 1.66
C TYR A 81 6.26 11.35 2.17
N PRO A 82 7.52 11.39 1.73
CA PRO A 82 8.15 12.40 0.85
C PRO A 82 7.85 12.17 -0.64
N ASP A 83 7.91 13.24 -1.43
CA ASP A 83 7.81 13.23 -2.89
C ASP A 83 9.06 12.63 -3.55
N GLN A 84 10.20 12.76 -2.90
CA GLN A 84 11.46 12.13 -3.26
C GLN A 84 11.96 11.28 -2.09
N ILE A 85 12.59 10.16 -2.41
CA ILE A 85 13.14 9.26 -1.40
C ILE A 85 14.22 10.00 -0.59
N ILE A 86 14.01 10.12 0.73
CA ILE A 86 14.95 10.75 1.66
C ILE A 86 15.48 9.66 2.60
N LEU A 87 16.72 9.21 2.38
CA LEU A 87 17.32 8.13 3.15
C LEU A 87 16.45 6.87 3.21
N ASP A 88 15.91 6.55 4.38
CA ASP A 88 15.05 5.39 4.62
C ASP A 88 13.55 5.70 4.46
N ARG A 89 13.20 6.98 4.24
CA ARG A 89 11.80 7.42 4.14
C ARG A 89 11.33 7.41 2.70
N LYS A 90 10.22 6.71 2.46
CA LYS A 90 9.55 6.57 1.17
C LYS A 90 8.08 6.89 1.33
N SER A 91 7.43 7.34 0.26
CA SER A 91 5.97 7.42 0.21
C SER A 91 5.35 6.02 0.21
N LEU A 92 4.08 5.92 0.59
CA LEU A 92 3.37 4.63 0.54
C LEU A 92 3.40 4.03 -0.88
N PHE A 93 3.24 4.85 -1.91
CA PHE A 93 3.28 4.40 -3.30
C PHE A 93 4.65 3.83 -3.70
N ASP A 94 5.74 4.52 -3.32
CA ASP A 94 7.09 4.05 -3.60
C ASP A 94 7.40 2.72 -2.88
N VAL A 95 6.89 2.54 -1.67
CA VAL A 95 7.02 1.27 -0.94
C VAL A 95 6.29 0.14 -1.67
N ILE A 96 5.05 0.36 -2.11
CA ILE A 96 4.29 -0.63 -2.87
C ILE A 96 4.99 -0.95 -4.20
N LYS A 97 5.42 0.09 -4.92
CA LYS A 97 6.12 -0.04 -6.20
C LYS A 97 7.44 -0.84 -6.07
N ASP A 98 8.27 -0.49 -5.08
CA ASP A 98 9.53 -1.20 -4.83
C ASP A 98 9.27 -2.67 -4.46
N ALA A 99 8.29 -2.93 -3.59
CA ALA A 99 7.94 -4.28 -3.17
C ALA A 99 7.36 -5.13 -4.31
N ALA A 100 6.59 -4.52 -5.24
CA ALA A 100 6.02 -5.22 -6.39
C ALA A 100 7.07 -5.48 -7.50
N LEU A 101 7.85 -4.47 -7.87
CA LEU A 101 8.77 -4.54 -9.01
C LEU A 101 10.15 -5.09 -8.64
N LYS A 102 10.77 -4.60 -7.54
CA LYS A 102 12.13 -4.98 -7.15
C LYS A 102 12.13 -6.27 -6.35
N ASP A 103 11.41 -6.29 -5.23
CA ASP A 103 11.47 -7.39 -4.27
C ASP A 103 10.55 -8.56 -4.67
N GLY A 104 9.44 -8.28 -5.38
CA GLY A 104 8.44 -9.28 -5.75
C GLY A 104 7.72 -9.90 -4.55
N THR A 105 7.61 -9.15 -3.46
CA THR A 105 6.98 -9.58 -2.20
C THR A 105 5.49 -9.27 -2.16
N ILE A 106 5.01 -8.38 -3.03
CA ILE A 106 3.61 -7.98 -3.13
C ILE A 106 3.10 -8.33 -4.51
N THR A 107 1.96 -9.04 -4.56
CA THR A 107 1.25 -9.35 -5.79
C THR A 107 0.30 -8.20 -6.13
N CYS A 108 0.39 -7.70 -7.36
CA CYS A 108 -0.54 -6.73 -7.90
C CYS A 108 -1.61 -7.43 -8.73
N PHE A 109 -2.83 -6.93 -8.65
CA PHE A 109 -3.98 -7.46 -9.38
C PHE A 109 -4.52 -6.42 -10.36
N ASP A 110 -5.14 -6.88 -11.43
CA ASP A 110 -5.63 -6.04 -12.51
C ASP A 110 -6.53 -4.90 -12.01
N GLN A 111 -6.66 -3.90 -12.87
CA GLN A 111 -7.40 -2.66 -12.59
C GLN A 111 -8.83 -2.96 -12.12
N PRO A 112 -9.36 -2.13 -11.21
CA PRO A 112 -10.74 -2.24 -10.76
C PRO A 112 -11.68 -1.82 -11.88
N GLY A 113 -11.95 -2.74 -12.80
CA GLY A 113 -12.96 -2.58 -13.84
C GLY A 113 -14.28 -3.18 -13.38
N ILE A 114 -14.44 -4.45 -13.67
CA ILE A 114 -15.67 -5.21 -13.41
C ILE A 114 -15.54 -6.06 -12.13
N ASP A 115 -14.29 -6.46 -11.78
CA ASP A 115 -14.03 -7.43 -10.70
C ASP A 115 -12.89 -6.94 -9.80
N ASP A 116 -13.20 -6.71 -8.53
CA ASP A 116 -12.25 -6.35 -7.49
C ASP A 116 -11.95 -7.53 -6.54
N GLU A 117 -12.10 -8.78 -7.03
CA GLU A 117 -11.97 -10.00 -6.23
C GLU A 117 -10.55 -10.62 -6.27
N PHE A 118 -9.54 -9.89 -6.75
CA PHE A 118 -8.15 -10.36 -6.80
C PHE A 118 -7.96 -11.66 -7.60
N ARG A 119 -8.64 -11.79 -8.75
CA ARG A 119 -8.58 -13.01 -9.58
C ARG A 119 -7.43 -13.00 -10.57
N TYR A 120 -7.08 -11.83 -11.11
CA TYR A 120 -6.12 -11.69 -12.19
C TYR A 120 -4.84 -11.03 -11.68
N GLU A 121 -3.83 -11.86 -11.47
CA GLU A 121 -2.50 -11.39 -11.07
C GLU A 121 -1.80 -10.71 -12.25
N MET A 122 -1.19 -9.57 -11.98
CA MET A 122 -0.39 -8.84 -12.96
C MET A 122 1.05 -9.30 -12.92
N THR A 123 1.63 -9.48 -14.10
CA THR A 123 3.07 -9.73 -14.23
C THR A 123 3.87 -8.44 -14.01
N LYS A 124 5.14 -8.56 -13.62
CA LYS A 124 6.03 -7.39 -13.45
C LYS A 124 6.11 -6.54 -14.72
N SER A 125 6.07 -7.16 -15.90
CA SER A 125 6.10 -6.46 -17.18
C SER A 125 4.82 -5.65 -17.45
N GLU A 126 3.67 -6.11 -17.00
CA GLU A 126 2.40 -5.39 -17.12
C GLU A 126 2.36 -4.21 -16.15
N ILE A 127 2.83 -4.41 -14.91
CA ILE A 127 2.96 -3.33 -13.92
C ILE A 127 3.90 -2.24 -14.46
N ASP A 128 5.05 -2.62 -15.01
CA ASP A 128 6.01 -1.66 -15.55
C ASP A 128 5.42 -0.87 -16.73
N LYS A 129 4.71 -1.53 -17.65
CA LYS A 129 3.98 -0.86 -18.75
C LYS A 129 2.88 0.09 -18.27
N LEU A 130 2.23 -0.24 -17.15
CA LEU A 130 1.21 0.62 -16.55
C LEU A 130 1.81 1.87 -15.91
N LEU A 131 2.98 1.72 -15.27
CA LEU A 131 3.64 2.78 -14.52
C LEU A 131 4.56 3.64 -15.39
N VAL A 132 5.05 3.09 -16.51
CA VAL A 132 6.00 3.74 -17.41
C VAL A 132 5.36 3.90 -18.78
N SER A 133 5.23 5.13 -19.23
CA SER A 133 4.89 5.44 -20.62
C SER A 133 6.09 6.05 -21.34
N TRP A 134 6.30 5.66 -22.59
CA TRP A 134 7.33 6.23 -23.45
C TRP A 134 6.69 7.21 -24.41
N ASP A 135 7.12 8.47 -24.34
CA ASP A 135 6.74 9.47 -25.33
C ASP A 135 7.75 9.40 -26.49
N SER A 136 7.32 8.77 -27.59
CA SER A 136 8.15 8.62 -28.79
C SER A 136 8.13 9.87 -29.68
N THR A 137 7.27 10.84 -29.40
CA THR A 137 7.17 12.10 -30.17
C THR A 137 8.13 13.17 -29.69
N ALA A 138 8.73 12.97 -28.51
CA ALA A 138 9.70 13.89 -27.97
C ALA A 138 10.94 13.95 -28.86
N THR A 139 11.37 15.16 -29.17
CA THR A 139 12.60 15.45 -29.98
C THR A 139 13.60 16.19 -29.12
N ALA A 140 14.86 15.81 -29.21
CA ALA A 140 15.98 16.54 -28.62
C ALA A 140 16.92 17.07 -29.71
N GLU A 141 17.59 18.17 -29.45
CA GLU A 141 18.59 18.69 -30.36
C GLU A 141 19.80 17.74 -30.43
N ASP A 142 20.28 17.43 -31.62
CA ASP A 142 21.44 16.57 -31.84
C ASP A 142 22.70 17.26 -31.27
N PRO A 143 23.39 16.64 -30.29
CA PRO A 143 24.61 17.21 -29.72
C PRO A 143 25.73 17.38 -30.74
N ASN A 144 25.71 16.65 -31.87
CA ASN A 144 26.73 16.71 -32.90
C ASN A 144 26.41 17.74 -34.03
N ASN A 145 25.13 18.06 -34.22
CA ASN A 145 24.66 18.95 -35.28
C ASN A 145 23.64 19.95 -34.72
N PRO A 146 24.05 21.11 -34.20
CA PRO A 146 23.13 22.14 -33.69
C PRO A 146 22.12 22.57 -34.76
N GLY A 147 20.84 22.59 -34.40
CA GLY A 147 19.71 22.87 -35.27
C GLY A 147 19.07 21.67 -35.94
N THR A 148 19.59 20.44 -35.71
CA THR A 148 18.94 19.20 -36.14
C THR A 148 18.30 18.52 -34.94
N TYR A 149 17.02 18.13 -35.08
CA TYR A 149 16.27 17.44 -34.00
C TYR A 149 16.21 15.95 -34.29
N ILE A 150 16.60 15.13 -33.31
CA ILE A 150 16.51 13.67 -33.35
C ILE A 150 15.38 13.21 -32.43
N SER A 151 14.74 12.10 -32.78
CA SER A 151 13.75 11.48 -31.91
C SER A 151 14.46 10.97 -30.64
N ALA A 152 14.12 11.56 -29.52
CA ALA A 152 14.61 11.16 -28.20
C ALA A 152 13.42 10.75 -27.33
N PRO A 153 13.11 9.44 -27.26
CA PRO A 153 11.98 8.97 -26.48
C PRO A 153 12.19 9.31 -25.00
N VAL A 154 11.23 10.04 -24.42
CA VAL A 154 11.24 10.43 -23.02
C VAL A 154 10.45 9.39 -22.22
N LYS A 155 11.08 8.88 -21.18
CA LYS A 155 10.45 7.99 -20.22
C LYS A 155 9.61 8.79 -19.24
N ASN A 156 8.30 8.67 -19.32
CA ASN A 156 7.36 9.24 -18.36
C ASN A 156 6.96 8.17 -17.34
N GLU A 157 7.48 8.29 -16.13
CA GLU A 157 7.18 7.37 -15.03
C GLU A 157 6.18 8.02 -14.07
N ILE A 158 5.19 7.25 -13.63
CA ILE A 158 4.26 7.69 -12.58
C ILE A 158 5.05 7.82 -11.28
N ALA A 159 5.30 9.06 -10.87
CA ALA A 159 5.93 9.39 -9.60
C ALA A 159 4.92 9.31 -8.45
N SER A 160 5.42 9.19 -7.23
CA SER A 160 4.59 9.19 -6.01
C SER A 160 3.72 10.43 -5.88
N ILE A 161 4.20 11.57 -6.33
CA ILE A 161 3.46 12.85 -6.33
C ILE A 161 2.20 12.83 -7.22
N SER A 162 2.15 11.93 -8.20
CA SER A 162 0.99 11.78 -9.09
C SER A 162 -0.17 11.01 -8.44
N VAL A 163 0.12 10.26 -7.37
CA VAL A 163 -0.89 9.51 -6.61
C VAL A 163 -1.51 10.42 -5.57
N TRP A 164 -2.78 10.66 -5.64
CA TRP A 164 -3.48 11.62 -4.79
C TRP A 164 -4.61 11.03 -3.95
N LYS A 165 -5.01 9.80 -4.24
CA LYS A 165 -6.01 9.04 -3.47
C LYS A 165 -5.66 7.56 -3.40
N TYR A 166 -6.23 6.88 -2.41
CA TYR A 166 -6.26 5.42 -2.34
C TYR A 166 -7.69 4.94 -2.15
N TRP A 167 -8.09 3.92 -2.90
CA TRP A 167 -9.25 3.12 -2.54
C TRP A 167 -8.84 2.04 -1.56
N VAL A 168 -9.67 1.85 -0.55
CA VAL A 168 -9.49 0.83 0.48
C VAL A 168 -10.72 -0.03 0.51
N LYS A 169 -10.56 -1.33 0.35
CA LYS A 169 -11.61 -2.34 0.48
C LYS A 169 -11.53 -2.93 1.86
N GLU A 170 -12.59 -2.82 2.64
CA GLU A 170 -12.66 -3.24 4.04
C GLU A 170 -13.84 -4.16 4.28
N ASP A 171 -13.63 -5.15 5.14
CA ASP A 171 -14.70 -5.97 5.69
C ASP A 171 -14.88 -5.64 7.17
N TRP A 172 -16.04 -5.12 7.51
CA TRP A 172 -16.51 -4.90 8.87
C TRP A 172 -17.27 -6.14 9.31
N PHE A 173 -16.97 -6.67 10.47
CA PHE A 173 -17.61 -7.90 10.97
C PHE A 173 -17.68 -7.89 12.49
N PHE A 174 -18.72 -8.55 12.99
CA PHE A 174 -18.88 -8.79 14.42
C PHE A 174 -18.43 -10.20 14.76
N ASP A 175 -17.42 -10.30 15.62
CA ASP A 175 -16.88 -11.55 16.13
C ASP A 175 -17.63 -11.95 17.40
N LYS A 176 -18.45 -13.00 17.32
CA LYS A 176 -19.27 -13.50 18.42
C LYS A 176 -18.42 -14.01 19.59
N GLN A 177 -17.24 -14.58 19.33
CA GLN A 177 -16.39 -15.11 20.40
C GLN A 177 -15.80 -14.01 21.28
N ARG A 178 -15.38 -12.92 20.65
CA ARG A 178 -14.78 -11.78 21.35
C ARG A 178 -15.79 -10.69 21.72
N SER A 179 -17.00 -10.79 21.17
CA SER A 179 -18.05 -9.76 21.30
C SER A 179 -17.55 -8.37 20.90
N VAL A 180 -16.84 -8.28 19.78
CA VAL A 180 -16.24 -7.04 19.29
C VAL A 180 -16.56 -6.86 17.81
N LEU A 181 -16.93 -5.63 17.42
CA LEU A 181 -16.94 -5.21 16.03
C LEU A 181 -15.50 -4.90 15.62
N ASP A 182 -15.01 -5.61 14.62
CA ASP A 182 -13.66 -5.47 14.10
C ASP A 182 -13.69 -5.16 12.59
N VAL A 183 -12.60 -4.64 12.05
CA VAL A 183 -12.49 -4.32 10.65
C VAL A 183 -11.17 -4.83 10.10
N ARG A 184 -11.22 -5.44 8.91
CA ARG A 184 -10.03 -5.87 8.19
C ARG A 184 -9.96 -5.20 6.84
N ILE A 185 -8.82 -4.59 6.55
CA ILE A 185 -8.50 -4.10 5.23
C ILE A 185 -8.13 -5.31 4.38
N ILE A 186 -8.80 -5.47 3.25
CA ILE A 186 -8.60 -6.56 2.31
C ILE A 186 -7.72 -6.11 1.15
N GLY A 187 -7.94 -4.90 0.66
CA GLY A 187 -7.20 -4.38 -0.48
C GLY A 187 -6.98 -2.88 -0.47
N LEU A 188 -5.93 -2.49 -1.17
CA LEU A 188 -5.55 -1.11 -1.37
C LEU A 188 -5.31 -0.89 -2.86
N CYS A 189 -5.79 0.25 -3.40
CA CYS A 189 -5.59 0.61 -4.80
C CYS A 189 -5.16 2.08 -4.91
N PRO A 190 -3.95 2.39 -5.43
CA PRO A 190 -3.52 3.75 -5.69
C PRO A 190 -4.27 4.33 -6.88
N LEU A 191 -4.60 5.63 -6.78
CA LEU A 191 -5.33 6.39 -7.79
C LEU A 191 -4.48 7.56 -8.25
N VAL A 192 -4.42 7.72 -9.56
CA VAL A 192 -3.82 8.90 -10.20
C VAL A 192 -4.90 9.71 -10.90
N GLU A 193 -4.62 10.98 -11.11
CA GLU A 193 -5.49 11.83 -11.87
C GLU A 193 -5.42 11.47 -13.36
N LYS A 194 -6.58 11.28 -13.99
CA LYS A 194 -6.65 11.04 -15.42
C LYS A 194 -6.37 12.34 -16.15
N LYS A 195 -5.30 12.35 -16.93
CA LYS A 195 -4.94 13.48 -17.81
C LYS A 195 -5.47 13.24 -19.22
N THR A 196 -5.83 14.32 -19.89
CA THR A 196 -6.16 14.32 -21.32
C THR A 196 -4.87 14.14 -22.14
N GLU A 197 -4.96 13.80 -23.41
CA GLU A 197 -3.81 13.74 -24.33
C GLU A 197 -3.02 15.07 -24.38
N THR A 198 -3.70 16.19 -24.12
CA THR A 198 -3.10 17.52 -24.00
C THR A 198 -2.39 17.79 -22.67
N GLY A 199 -2.40 16.81 -21.73
CA GLY A 199 -1.79 16.93 -20.40
C GLY A 199 -2.65 17.65 -19.35
N GLU A 200 -3.84 18.12 -19.72
CA GLU A 200 -4.77 18.77 -18.79
C GLU A 200 -5.47 17.75 -17.88
N SER A 201 -5.67 18.13 -16.62
CA SER A 201 -6.41 17.32 -15.66
C SER A 201 -7.90 17.25 -16.01
N THR A 202 -8.44 16.03 -16.09
CA THR A 202 -9.89 15.83 -16.28
C THR A 202 -10.67 15.78 -14.98
N GLY A 203 -9.99 15.84 -13.82
CA GLY A 203 -10.62 15.70 -12.51
C GLY A 203 -11.16 14.28 -12.21
N ALA A 204 -11.00 13.34 -13.14
CA ALA A 204 -11.40 11.95 -12.96
C ALA A 204 -10.28 11.12 -12.37
N ASP A 205 -10.65 10.16 -11.52
CA ASP A 205 -9.70 9.21 -10.93
C ASP A 205 -9.43 8.05 -11.91
N LYS A 206 -8.15 7.70 -12.10
CA LYS A 206 -7.70 6.49 -12.76
C LYS A 206 -7.08 5.57 -11.71
N ALA A 207 -7.68 4.42 -11.50
CA ALA A 207 -7.11 3.37 -10.66
C ALA A 207 -5.94 2.70 -11.40
N LEU A 208 -4.88 2.37 -10.66
CA LEU A 208 -3.70 1.71 -11.23
C LEU A 208 -3.85 0.19 -11.13
N PHE A 209 -3.76 -0.34 -9.93
CA PHE A 209 -3.85 -1.77 -9.63
C PHE A 209 -4.33 -1.98 -8.21
N TRP A 210 -4.84 -3.16 -7.90
CA TRP A 210 -5.12 -3.56 -6.54
C TRP A 210 -3.95 -4.32 -5.94
N VAL A 211 -3.69 -4.12 -4.66
CA VAL A 211 -2.78 -4.95 -3.87
C VAL A 211 -3.55 -5.61 -2.74
N TYR A 212 -3.25 -6.88 -2.47
CA TYR A 212 -3.83 -7.60 -1.36
C TYR A 212 -3.19 -7.18 -0.05
N PHE A 213 -3.94 -6.49 0.79
CA PHE A 213 -3.39 -5.81 1.98
C PHE A 213 -2.69 -6.76 2.97
N PRO A 214 -3.17 -7.98 3.25
CA PRO A 214 -2.46 -8.91 4.14
C PRO A 214 -1.03 -9.25 3.69
N GLU A 215 -0.75 -9.29 2.38
CA GLU A 215 0.62 -9.45 1.85
C GLU A 215 1.47 -8.20 2.04
N CYS A 216 0.85 -7.02 2.02
CA CYS A 216 1.55 -5.75 2.19
C CYS A 216 2.01 -5.52 3.63
N ARG A 217 1.33 -6.10 4.62
CA ARG A 217 1.56 -5.85 6.05
C ARG A 217 3.01 -6.08 6.52
N PRO A 218 3.70 -7.18 6.14
CA PRO A 218 5.11 -7.38 6.51
C PRO A 218 6.03 -6.28 5.95
N VAL A 219 5.76 -5.82 4.73
CA VAL A 219 6.52 -4.73 4.10
C VAL A 219 6.23 -3.41 4.81
N PHE A 220 4.96 -3.11 5.08
CA PHE A 220 4.52 -1.89 5.76
C PHE A 220 5.02 -1.81 7.21
N ALA A 221 5.19 -2.94 7.89
CA ALA A 221 5.73 -2.99 9.25
C ALA A 221 7.22 -2.59 9.31
N ASN A 222 7.95 -2.73 8.20
CA ASN A 222 9.38 -2.44 8.12
C ASN A 222 9.70 -1.05 7.54
N GLN A 223 8.68 -0.28 7.14
CA GLN A 223 8.86 1.05 6.56
C GLN A 223 8.38 2.14 7.53
N GLU A 224 9.29 3.03 7.88
CA GLU A 224 9.00 4.16 8.77
C GLU A 224 8.25 5.27 8.05
N VAL A 225 7.35 5.90 8.78
CA VAL A 225 6.59 7.06 8.34
C VAL A 225 7.02 8.29 9.14
N TYR A 226 7.07 9.44 8.49
CA TYR A 226 7.37 10.69 9.14
C TYR A 226 6.31 11.06 10.20
N MET A 227 6.77 11.42 11.37
CA MET A 227 5.95 11.93 12.47
C MET A 227 6.20 13.41 12.70
N ARG A 228 5.13 14.21 12.69
CA ARG A 228 5.20 15.66 12.76
C ARG A 228 5.74 16.18 14.10
N HIS A 229 5.50 15.46 15.19
CA HIS A 229 5.75 15.97 16.54
C HIS A 229 6.93 15.31 17.24
N ASN A 230 7.39 14.15 16.77
CA ASN A 230 8.46 13.42 17.44
C ASN A 230 9.22 12.54 16.45
N ASP A 231 10.44 12.95 16.11
CA ASP A 231 11.32 12.19 15.19
C ASP A 231 11.86 10.89 15.81
N ALA A 232 11.80 10.75 17.13
CA ALA A 232 12.19 9.51 17.81
C ALA A 232 11.06 8.46 17.80
N GLU A 233 9.82 8.84 17.53
CA GLU A 233 8.71 7.90 17.39
C GLU A 233 8.84 7.17 16.05
N ARG A 234 8.99 5.87 16.12
CA ARG A 234 9.15 5.00 14.94
C ARG A 234 7.81 4.38 14.56
N ARG A 235 6.96 5.18 13.98
CA ARG A 235 5.68 4.73 13.45
C ARG A 235 5.86 4.17 12.06
N THR A 236 5.19 3.07 11.75
CA THR A 236 5.22 2.42 10.44
C THR A 236 3.91 2.61 9.69
N PHE A 237 3.88 2.31 8.38
CA PHE A 237 2.62 2.30 7.63
C PHE A 237 1.63 1.29 8.20
N GLU A 238 2.12 0.14 8.69
CA GLU A 238 1.26 -0.85 9.37
C GLU A 238 0.59 -0.23 10.62
N ASP A 239 1.32 0.55 11.42
CA ASP A 239 0.74 1.23 12.58
C ASP A 239 -0.37 2.22 12.19
N ILE A 240 -0.21 2.94 11.08
CA ILE A 240 -1.23 3.88 10.58
C ILE A 240 -2.50 3.14 10.20
N PHE A 241 -2.38 2.06 9.43
CA PHE A 241 -3.54 1.29 9.00
C PHE A 241 -4.19 0.52 10.14
N TRP A 242 -3.40 -0.11 11.00
CA TRP A 242 -3.88 -0.86 12.15
C TRP A 242 -4.65 0.00 13.15
N LYS A 243 -4.09 1.17 13.48
CA LYS A 243 -4.71 2.13 14.40
C LYS A 243 -5.72 3.05 13.71
N ARG A 244 -5.93 2.89 12.41
CA ARG A 244 -6.82 3.70 11.58
C ARG A 244 -6.54 5.22 11.69
N MET A 245 -5.26 5.60 11.66
CA MET A 245 -4.82 6.98 11.81
C MET A 245 -4.86 7.72 10.45
N PHE A 246 -5.96 7.61 9.74
CA PHE A 246 -6.22 8.27 8.46
C PHE A 246 -7.66 8.73 8.37
N SER A 247 -7.90 9.79 7.62
CA SER A 247 -9.24 10.23 7.24
C SER A 247 -9.67 9.58 5.93
N SER A 248 -10.92 9.20 5.84
CA SER A 248 -11.50 8.60 4.63
C SER A 248 -13.02 8.74 4.61
N TYR A 249 -13.58 8.76 3.40
CA TYR A 249 -15.03 8.74 3.19
C TYR A 249 -15.46 7.46 2.47
N VAL A 250 -16.72 7.07 2.65
CA VAL A 250 -17.28 5.86 2.03
C VAL A 250 -17.65 6.18 0.58
N ARG A 251 -17.16 5.40 -0.36
CA ARG A 251 -17.50 5.48 -1.78
C ARG A 251 -18.60 4.51 -2.17
N LYS A 252 -18.62 3.32 -1.57
CA LYS A 252 -19.50 2.22 -1.92
C LYS A 252 -19.67 1.31 -0.71
N GLU A 253 -20.83 0.74 -0.55
CA GLU A 253 -21.10 -0.40 0.33
C GLU A 253 -21.54 -1.61 -0.50
N SER A 254 -21.49 -2.81 0.08
CA SER A 254 -22.07 -3.99 -0.57
C SER A 254 -23.58 -3.80 -0.70
N ASN A 255 -24.07 -3.80 -1.93
CA ASN A 255 -25.48 -3.67 -2.26
C ASN A 255 -25.84 -4.59 -3.43
N VAL A 256 -27.13 -4.87 -3.57
CA VAL A 256 -27.66 -5.80 -4.58
C VAL A 256 -27.27 -5.43 -6.02
N TYR A 257 -27.18 -4.14 -6.28
CA TYR A 257 -26.88 -3.61 -7.62
C TYR A 257 -25.38 -3.42 -7.87
N ASN A 258 -24.55 -3.66 -6.86
CA ASN A 258 -23.09 -3.42 -6.90
C ASN A 258 -22.71 -1.98 -7.31
N ARG A 259 -23.56 -0.99 -7.01
CA ARG A 259 -23.38 0.42 -7.40
C ARG A 259 -22.57 1.19 -6.38
N SER A 260 -21.79 2.16 -6.86
CA SER A 260 -21.17 3.19 -6.02
C SER A 260 -22.19 4.27 -5.65
N ILE A 261 -21.93 5.02 -4.57
CA ILE A 261 -22.83 6.09 -4.10
C ILE A 261 -23.05 7.13 -5.20
N VAL A 262 -22.00 7.48 -5.95
CA VAL A 262 -22.04 8.50 -7.01
C VAL A 262 -22.97 8.11 -8.18
N GLU A 263 -23.25 6.82 -8.36
CA GLU A 263 -24.14 6.34 -9.42
C GLU A 263 -25.63 6.56 -9.11
N TYR A 264 -26.02 6.73 -7.85
CA TYR A 264 -27.41 6.93 -7.45
C TYR A 264 -27.65 8.19 -6.63
N LYS A 265 -26.60 8.86 -6.16
CA LYS A 265 -26.66 10.14 -5.44
C LYS A 265 -25.60 11.09 -5.99
N THR A 266 -25.89 12.36 -6.06
CA THR A 266 -24.97 13.37 -6.59
C THR A 266 -24.75 14.50 -5.61
N GLY A 267 -23.58 15.14 -5.70
CA GLY A 267 -23.28 16.34 -4.90
C GLY A 267 -23.37 16.12 -3.39
N LEU A 268 -24.11 16.97 -2.70
CA LEU A 268 -24.27 16.94 -1.24
C LEU A 268 -24.94 15.64 -0.76
N ASP A 269 -25.93 15.14 -1.52
CA ASP A 269 -26.64 13.91 -1.16
C ASP A 269 -25.71 12.69 -1.13
N ALA A 270 -24.67 12.66 -1.98
CA ALA A 270 -23.66 11.59 -1.96
C ALA A 270 -22.80 11.65 -0.69
N LEU A 271 -22.47 12.85 -0.21
CA LEU A 271 -21.73 13.02 1.05
C LEU A 271 -22.58 12.60 2.25
N LEU A 272 -23.84 13.01 2.28
CA LEU A 272 -24.80 12.62 3.34
C LEU A 272 -25.02 11.11 3.36
N GLU A 273 -25.08 10.47 2.20
CA GLU A 273 -25.19 9.00 2.09
C GLU A 273 -23.92 8.30 2.60
N SER A 274 -22.74 8.84 2.29
CA SER A 274 -21.46 8.34 2.81
C SER A 274 -21.43 8.40 4.35
N GLU A 275 -21.88 9.50 4.94
CA GLU A 275 -21.96 9.66 6.40
C GLU A 275 -23.07 8.76 6.99
N ARG A 276 -24.20 8.57 6.29
CA ARG A 276 -25.25 7.63 6.73
C ARG A 276 -24.71 6.21 6.86
N ILE A 277 -24.00 5.73 5.84
CA ILE A 277 -23.43 4.37 5.87
C ILE A 277 -22.43 4.21 7.03
N LYS A 278 -21.61 5.23 7.26
CA LYS A 278 -20.66 5.22 8.38
C LYS A 278 -21.38 5.22 9.72
N ASN A 279 -22.46 6.00 9.84
CA ASN A 279 -23.28 6.08 11.04
C ASN A 279 -24.06 4.78 11.28
N ASP A 280 -24.54 4.10 10.22
CA ASP A 280 -25.23 2.81 10.35
C ASP A 280 -24.32 1.75 10.99
N VAL A 281 -23.03 1.73 10.62
CA VAL A 281 -22.05 0.82 11.26
C VAL A 281 -21.84 1.19 12.73
N PHE A 282 -21.74 2.49 13.04
CA PHE A 282 -21.59 2.96 14.41
C PHE A 282 -22.82 2.65 15.28
N VAL A 283 -24.02 2.90 14.77
CA VAL A 283 -25.28 2.57 15.47
C VAL A 283 -25.41 1.08 15.72
N TYR A 284 -25.03 0.24 14.73
CA TYR A 284 -25.01 -1.19 14.91
C TYR A 284 -24.10 -1.62 16.07
N GLU A 285 -22.90 -1.05 16.17
CA GLU A 285 -21.99 -1.30 17.30
C GLU A 285 -22.59 -0.87 18.63
N HIS A 286 -23.19 0.33 18.66
CA HIS A 286 -23.84 0.87 19.86
C HIS A 286 -25.00 -0.01 20.32
N ASP A 287 -25.83 -0.48 19.40
CA ASP A 287 -27.02 -1.28 19.70
C ASP A 287 -26.70 -2.69 20.24
N LEU A 288 -25.47 -3.18 19.96
CA LEU A 288 -25.00 -4.45 20.52
C LEU A 288 -24.71 -4.39 22.04
N PHE A 289 -24.53 -3.18 22.59
CA PHE A 289 -24.30 -2.96 24.01
C PHE A 289 -25.58 -2.60 24.77
N HIS A 290 -26.76 -3.08 24.35
CA HIS A 290 -27.96 -2.93 25.13
C HIS A 290 -27.86 -3.73 26.42
N PHE A 291 -28.00 -3.00 27.53
CA PHE A 291 -28.16 -3.53 28.89
C PHE A 291 -29.62 -3.77 29.21
#